data_6a26f4593da17af9fc8d21980000963e
#
_entry.id   6a26f4593da17af9fc8d21980000963e
#
_cell.length_a   1.000
_cell.length_b   1.000
_cell.length_c   1.000
_cell.angle_alpha   90.00
_cell.angle_beta   90.00
_cell.angle_gamma   90.00
#
_symmetry.space_group_name_H-M   'P 1'
#
loop_
_entity.id
_entity.type
_entity.pdbx_description
1 polymer ?
#
loop_
_entity_poly.entity_id
_entity_poly.type
_entity_poly.pdbx_seq_one_letter_code
_entity_poly.pdbx_strand_id
1 'polypeptide(L)'
;MISSVAKLLIEVSFVVYDFHTHTFLSDGTLSPVELIRRAYHIGYKAIAVTDHVGQGNLEFILNTLIKDCAEASKYWDILAIPGVEITHTPKEDIDLLAKEARALGAKVVNVHGETIVEPVEPGTNFAAVNSKHVDILAHPGLITSEEAKIAAGNGVFLEISARKGHAFSNGHVVNEARKNGAKTILDSDAHAPEDLLTREFAMKVALGAGILSNEIDTLLETNPRNLLSKVSVPQ
;
A
#
# COMPACT_ATOMS: atom_id res chain seq x y z
N MET A 1 -33.97 -4.27 31.52
CA MET A 1 -34.37 -4.19 30.11
C MET A 1 -33.36 -3.27 29.43
N ILE A 2 -32.26 -3.84 28.91
CA ILE A 2 -31.26 -3.12 28.12
C ILE A 2 -31.86 -2.97 26.74
N SER A 3 -32.01 -1.72 26.29
CA SER A 3 -32.77 -1.32 25.12
C SER A 3 -32.26 -2.03 23.83
N SER A 4 -33.21 -2.39 22.99
CA SER A 4 -33.03 -3.09 21.68
C SER A 4 -32.14 -2.32 20.67
N VAL A 5 -31.73 -1.11 21.00
CA VAL A 5 -30.82 -0.26 20.21
C VAL A 5 -29.36 -0.71 20.31
N ALA A 6 -28.97 -1.39 21.41
CA ALA A 6 -27.62 -1.90 21.60
C ALA A 6 -27.33 -3.19 20.80
N LYS A 7 -28.33 -3.82 20.18
CA LYS A 7 -28.20 -5.03 19.35
C LYS A 7 -28.16 -4.75 17.85
N LEU A 8 -28.21 -3.49 17.44
CA LEU A 8 -28.08 -3.07 16.05
C LEU A 8 -26.70 -2.42 15.76
N LEU A 9 -25.74 -2.57 16.65
CA LEU A 9 -24.33 -2.57 16.25
C LEU A 9 -24.09 -3.92 15.60
N ILE A 10 -24.61 -4.02 14.39
CA ILE A 10 -24.25 -5.02 13.40
C ILE A 10 -22.74 -5.22 13.53
N GLU A 11 -22.31 -6.46 13.64
CA GLU A 11 -20.96 -6.93 13.29
C GLU A 11 -20.67 -6.49 11.86
N VAL A 12 -20.39 -5.22 11.67
CA VAL A 12 -19.63 -4.75 10.52
C VAL A 12 -18.27 -5.35 10.75
N SER A 13 -18.02 -6.47 10.10
CA SER A 13 -16.69 -7.09 10.05
C SER A 13 -15.72 -5.99 9.62
N PHE A 14 -15.00 -5.44 10.57
CA PHE A 14 -14.06 -4.35 10.35
C PHE A 14 -12.85 -4.96 9.63
N VAL A 15 -12.90 -4.88 8.31
CA VAL A 15 -11.85 -5.42 7.46
C VAL A 15 -10.75 -4.38 7.31
N VAL A 16 -9.50 -4.80 7.47
CA VAL A 16 -8.31 -3.99 7.16
C VAL A 16 -7.60 -4.64 5.99
N TYR A 17 -7.24 -3.81 5.04
CA TYR A 17 -6.35 -4.12 3.92
C TYR A 17 -5.15 -3.21 4.03
N ASP A 18 -3.97 -3.74 3.74
CA ASP A 18 -2.72 -2.99 3.78
C ASP A 18 -1.79 -3.51 2.68
N PHE A 19 -1.34 -2.64 1.81
CA PHE A 19 -0.54 -3.02 0.65
C PHE A 19 0.86 -2.45 0.68
N HIS A 20 1.28 -1.92 1.84
CA HIS A 20 2.59 -1.34 2.01
C HIS A 20 3.13 -1.60 3.42
N THR A 21 3.98 -2.62 3.53
CA THR A 21 4.58 -3.04 4.80
C THR A 21 5.98 -3.59 4.60
N HIS A 22 6.84 -3.46 5.61
CA HIS A 22 8.26 -3.80 5.57
C HIS A 22 8.65 -4.80 6.65
N THR A 23 9.68 -5.58 6.36
CA THR A 23 10.23 -6.60 7.25
C THR A 23 11.73 -6.38 7.44
N PHE A 24 12.38 -7.25 8.23
CA PHE A 24 13.84 -7.19 8.39
C PHE A 24 14.62 -7.54 7.11
N LEU A 25 13.93 -7.95 6.03
CA LEU A 25 14.58 -8.15 4.73
C LEU A 25 15.01 -6.81 4.11
N SER A 26 14.40 -5.71 4.55
CA SER A 26 14.86 -4.33 4.28
C SER A 26 15.17 -3.60 5.59
N ASP A 27 14.23 -2.84 6.13
CA ASP A 27 14.44 -1.98 7.29
C ASP A 27 13.34 -2.06 8.36
N GLY A 28 12.40 -2.99 8.20
CA GLY A 28 11.44 -3.32 9.24
C GLY A 28 12.04 -4.20 10.34
N THR A 29 11.30 -4.37 11.44
CA THR A 29 11.79 -5.09 12.63
C THR A 29 11.34 -6.55 12.69
N LEU A 30 10.28 -6.94 11.96
CA LEU A 30 9.67 -8.25 12.03
C LEU A 30 10.11 -9.15 10.85
N SER A 31 10.09 -10.47 11.06
CA SER A 31 10.15 -11.40 9.94
C SER A 31 8.85 -11.33 9.11
N PRO A 32 8.88 -11.72 7.82
CA PRO A 32 7.67 -11.72 7.01
C PRO A 32 6.52 -12.53 7.66
N VAL A 33 6.82 -13.72 8.13
CA VAL A 33 5.82 -14.60 8.78
C VAL A 33 5.29 -13.99 10.08
N GLU A 34 6.14 -13.34 10.88
CA GLU A 34 5.71 -12.68 12.12
C GLU A 34 4.82 -11.47 11.82
N LEU A 35 5.19 -10.65 10.84
CA LEU A 35 4.38 -9.50 10.40
C LEU A 35 2.99 -9.96 9.97
N ILE A 36 2.90 -10.97 9.09
CA ILE A 36 1.63 -11.54 8.62
C ILE A 36 0.83 -12.13 9.79
N ARG A 37 1.50 -12.84 10.73
CA ARG A 37 0.83 -13.40 11.89
C ARG A 37 0.22 -12.34 12.81
N ARG A 38 0.90 -11.21 12.99
CA ARG A 38 0.39 -10.08 13.79
C ARG A 38 -0.78 -9.39 13.10
N ALA A 39 -0.67 -9.15 11.79
CA ALA A 39 -1.76 -8.61 10.97
C ALA A 39 -3.01 -9.51 11.04
N TYR A 40 -2.84 -10.82 10.89
CA TYR A 40 -3.94 -11.79 11.07
C TYR A 40 -4.57 -11.71 12.46
N HIS A 41 -3.76 -11.59 13.51
CA HIS A 41 -4.24 -11.54 14.89
C HIS A 41 -5.13 -10.32 15.17
N ILE A 42 -4.84 -9.19 14.54
CA ILE A 42 -5.62 -7.94 14.68
C ILE A 42 -6.72 -7.78 13.64
N GLY A 43 -6.95 -8.82 12.80
CA GLY A 43 -8.12 -8.92 11.93
C GLY A 43 -7.94 -8.42 10.50
N TYR A 44 -6.71 -8.32 10.00
CA TYR A 44 -6.47 -8.02 8.58
C TYR A 44 -7.06 -9.13 7.69
N LYS A 45 -7.60 -8.74 6.55
CA LYS A 45 -8.04 -9.68 5.50
C LYS A 45 -7.03 -9.86 4.39
N ALA A 46 -6.26 -8.83 4.10
CA ALA A 46 -5.11 -8.93 3.20
C ALA A 46 -3.99 -8.02 3.68
N ILE A 47 -2.76 -8.49 3.47
CA ILE A 47 -1.53 -7.74 3.69
C ILE A 47 -0.57 -8.02 2.54
N ALA A 48 -0.02 -6.99 1.93
CA ALA A 48 1.14 -7.13 1.06
C ALA A 48 2.42 -6.83 1.85
N VAL A 49 3.40 -7.71 1.71
CA VAL A 49 4.75 -7.48 2.22
C VAL A 49 5.58 -6.94 1.07
N THR A 50 6.06 -5.71 1.19
CA THR A 50 6.61 -4.91 0.08
C THR A 50 7.95 -4.30 0.47
N ASP A 51 8.87 -5.14 0.94
CA ASP A 51 10.22 -4.71 1.32
C ASP A 51 10.90 -3.89 0.23
N HIS A 52 11.77 -2.97 0.64
CA HIS A 52 12.55 -2.12 -0.25
C HIS A 52 13.46 -2.90 -1.17
N VAL A 53 13.35 -2.64 -2.48
CA VAL A 53 14.18 -3.27 -3.49
C VAL A 53 14.82 -2.27 -4.43
N GLY A 54 16.00 -2.66 -4.89
CA GLY A 54 16.68 -2.14 -6.06
C GLY A 54 17.19 -3.31 -6.89
N GLN A 55 17.99 -3.04 -7.93
CA GLN A 55 18.51 -4.07 -8.84
C GLN A 55 19.28 -5.20 -8.11
N GLY A 56 19.95 -4.88 -7.01
CA GLY A 56 20.87 -5.84 -6.36
C GLY A 56 20.20 -6.85 -5.42
N ASN A 57 18.97 -6.59 -4.95
CA ASN A 57 18.31 -7.43 -3.93
C ASN A 57 16.90 -7.91 -4.34
N LEU A 58 16.37 -7.47 -5.47
CA LEU A 58 15.00 -7.78 -5.92
C LEU A 58 14.70 -9.28 -5.90
N GLU A 59 15.52 -10.08 -6.56
CA GLU A 59 15.30 -11.52 -6.69
C GLU A 59 15.35 -12.23 -5.33
N PHE A 60 16.31 -11.88 -4.49
CA PHE A 60 16.47 -12.48 -3.16
C PHE A 60 15.27 -12.21 -2.26
N ILE A 61 14.86 -10.94 -2.17
CA ILE A 61 13.73 -10.52 -1.34
C ILE A 61 12.45 -11.19 -1.83
N LEU A 62 12.15 -11.06 -3.12
CA LEU A 62 10.88 -11.55 -3.66
C LEU A 62 10.76 -13.08 -3.56
N ASN A 63 11.83 -13.82 -3.82
CA ASN A 63 11.85 -15.29 -3.64
C ASN A 63 11.59 -15.73 -2.20
N THR A 64 12.00 -14.92 -1.22
CA THR A 64 11.71 -15.15 0.19
C THR A 64 10.25 -14.87 0.50
N LEU A 65 9.76 -13.69 0.09
CA LEU A 65 8.38 -13.26 0.34
C LEU A 65 7.34 -14.19 -0.29
N ILE A 66 7.60 -14.69 -1.51
CA ILE A 66 6.70 -15.65 -2.18
C ILE A 66 6.49 -16.90 -1.31
N LYS A 67 7.55 -17.43 -0.73
CA LYS A 67 7.48 -18.64 0.12
C LYS A 67 6.74 -18.36 1.43
N ASP A 68 7.11 -17.28 2.11
CA ASP A 68 6.53 -16.93 3.41
C ASP A 68 5.05 -16.53 3.30
N CYS A 69 4.68 -15.77 2.28
CA CYS A 69 3.28 -15.41 2.01
C CYS A 69 2.43 -16.64 1.67
N ALA A 70 2.95 -17.56 0.84
CA ALA A 70 2.25 -18.79 0.50
C ALA A 70 2.04 -19.68 1.72
N GLU A 71 3.05 -19.84 2.57
CA GLU A 71 2.97 -20.64 3.80
C GLU A 71 1.97 -20.00 4.79
N ALA A 72 2.04 -18.70 5.00
CA ALA A 72 1.12 -17.99 5.88
C ALA A 72 -0.35 -18.12 5.44
N SER A 73 -0.64 -17.87 4.16
CA SER A 73 -2.00 -17.96 3.60
C SER A 73 -2.57 -19.39 3.59
N LYS A 74 -1.71 -20.42 3.65
CA LYS A 74 -2.14 -21.79 3.74
C LYS A 74 -2.74 -22.15 5.11
N TYR A 75 -2.24 -21.54 6.18
CA TYR A 75 -2.61 -21.90 7.54
C TYR A 75 -3.48 -20.84 8.25
N TRP A 76 -3.49 -19.61 7.79
CA TRP A 76 -4.23 -18.51 8.42
C TRP A 76 -5.23 -17.90 7.43
N ASP A 77 -6.42 -17.52 7.91
CA ASP A 77 -7.47 -16.84 7.12
C ASP A 77 -7.08 -15.38 6.86
N ILE A 78 -5.97 -15.21 6.16
CA ILE A 78 -5.47 -13.93 5.66
C ILE A 78 -4.86 -14.12 4.27
N LEU A 79 -5.10 -13.21 3.37
CA LEU A 79 -4.41 -13.17 2.09
C LEU A 79 -3.08 -12.43 2.25
N ALA A 80 -2.00 -13.19 2.36
CA ALA A 80 -0.65 -12.63 2.34
C ALA A 80 -0.13 -12.54 0.90
N ILE A 81 0.33 -11.37 0.51
CA ILE A 81 0.63 -11.01 -0.88
C ILE A 81 2.11 -10.65 -0.99
N PRO A 82 2.91 -11.39 -1.78
CA PRO A 82 4.28 -10.99 -2.04
C PRO A 82 4.31 -9.79 -2.98
N GLY A 83 4.97 -8.73 -2.55
CA GLY A 83 5.15 -7.50 -3.30
C GLY A 83 6.55 -6.94 -3.13
N VAL A 84 6.77 -5.76 -3.66
CA VAL A 84 8.01 -5.01 -3.52
C VAL A 84 7.72 -3.52 -3.48
N GLU A 85 8.58 -2.75 -2.83
CA GLU A 85 8.67 -1.32 -3.01
C GLU A 85 10.00 -0.96 -3.67
N ILE A 86 9.95 -0.46 -4.90
CA ILE A 86 11.13 0.01 -5.65
C ILE A 86 11.56 1.34 -5.02
N THR A 87 12.77 1.37 -4.42
CA THR A 87 13.20 2.46 -3.56
C THR A 87 14.54 3.00 -3.98
N HIS A 88 14.65 4.33 -4.11
CA HIS A 88 15.87 5.06 -4.47
C HIS A 88 16.60 4.52 -5.71
N THR A 89 15.85 3.94 -6.65
CA THR A 89 16.34 3.49 -7.94
C THR A 89 16.37 4.68 -8.90
N PRO A 90 17.37 4.77 -9.81
CA PRO A 90 17.34 5.76 -10.89
C PRO A 90 15.99 5.72 -11.61
N LYS A 91 15.39 6.89 -11.83
CA LYS A 91 14.01 6.97 -12.38
C LYS A 91 13.87 6.32 -13.74
N GLU A 92 14.96 6.29 -14.54
CA GLU A 92 15.01 5.65 -15.85
C GLU A 92 14.85 4.14 -15.78
N ASP A 93 15.18 3.51 -14.63
CA ASP A 93 15.15 2.06 -14.44
C ASP A 93 13.85 1.59 -13.77
N ILE A 94 12.99 2.49 -13.26
CA ILE A 94 11.78 2.13 -12.50
C ILE A 94 10.86 1.19 -13.28
N ASP A 95 10.54 1.49 -14.55
CA ASP A 95 9.65 0.64 -15.35
C ASP A 95 10.26 -0.74 -15.64
N LEU A 96 11.58 -0.77 -15.92
CA LEU A 96 12.30 -2.02 -16.15
C LEU A 96 12.30 -2.90 -14.90
N LEU A 97 12.61 -2.32 -13.73
CA LEU A 97 12.65 -3.04 -12.46
C LEU A 97 11.26 -3.50 -12.02
N ALA A 98 10.23 -2.67 -12.22
CA ALA A 98 8.84 -3.04 -11.98
C ALA A 98 8.39 -4.22 -12.86
N LYS A 99 8.77 -4.22 -14.14
CA LYS A 99 8.53 -5.32 -15.07
C LYS A 99 9.25 -6.60 -14.63
N GLU A 100 10.51 -6.49 -14.21
CA GLU A 100 11.29 -7.60 -13.69
C GLU A 100 10.66 -8.19 -12.42
N ALA A 101 10.24 -7.33 -11.47
CA ALA A 101 9.52 -7.75 -10.27
C ALA A 101 8.27 -8.57 -10.60
N ARG A 102 7.48 -8.14 -11.60
CA ARG A 102 6.31 -8.89 -12.08
C ARG A 102 6.71 -10.26 -12.64
N ALA A 103 7.74 -10.29 -13.47
CA ALA A 103 8.23 -11.55 -14.07
C ALA A 103 8.72 -12.54 -13.00
N LEU A 104 9.29 -12.05 -11.91
CA LEU A 104 9.72 -12.84 -10.75
C LEU A 104 8.57 -13.24 -9.81
N GLY A 105 7.35 -12.71 -10.01
CA GLY A 105 6.17 -13.11 -9.28
C GLY A 105 5.60 -12.13 -8.27
N ALA A 106 6.10 -10.87 -8.25
CA ALA A 106 5.48 -9.80 -7.45
C ALA A 106 4.02 -9.60 -7.83
N LYS A 107 3.14 -9.63 -6.84
CA LYS A 107 1.70 -9.41 -7.01
C LYS A 107 1.31 -7.95 -6.80
N VAL A 108 2.05 -7.24 -5.96
CA VAL A 108 1.94 -5.78 -5.77
C VAL A 108 3.31 -5.17 -6.02
N VAL A 109 3.34 -4.08 -6.78
CA VAL A 109 4.55 -3.29 -7.02
C VAL A 109 4.28 -1.85 -6.61
N ASN A 110 4.93 -1.43 -5.54
CA ASN A 110 4.95 -0.06 -5.08
C ASN A 110 6.22 0.63 -5.59
N VAL A 111 6.16 1.94 -5.72
CA VAL A 111 7.35 2.78 -5.94
C VAL A 111 7.38 3.83 -4.84
N HIS A 112 8.52 3.94 -4.18
CA HIS A 112 8.82 4.97 -3.18
C HIS A 112 8.77 6.35 -3.83
N GLY A 113 7.72 7.11 -3.52
CA GLY A 113 7.47 8.41 -4.14
C GLY A 113 8.32 9.54 -3.55
N GLU A 114 8.19 10.71 -4.15
CA GLU A 114 8.93 11.92 -3.78
C GLU A 114 8.40 12.53 -2.47
N THR A 115 8.44 11.74 -1.39
CA THR A 115 8.08 12.22 -0.05
C THR A 115 8.88 13.46 0.33
N ILE A 116 8.27 14.36 1.13
CA ILE A 116 8.93 15.62 1.52
C ILE A 116 9.96 15.45 2.65
N VAL A 117 10.11 14.25 3.19
CA VAL A 117 10.98 13.98 4.35
C VAL A 117 12.24 13.20 4.00
N GLU A 118 12.39 12.78 2.74
CA GLU A 118 13.54 12.02 2.26
C GLU A 118 14.06 12.55 0.91
N PRO A 119 15.36 12.37 0.62
CA PRO A 119 15.98 12.90 -0.59
C PRO A 119 15.75 11.96 -1.80
N VAL A 120 14.51 11.86 -2.27
CA VAL A 120 14.17 11.07 -3.47
C VAL A 120 14.56 11.83 -4.73
N GLU A 121 14.99 11.11 -5.77
CA GLU A 121 15.33 11.70 -7.06
C GLU A 121 14.11 12.37 -7.70
N PRO A 122 14.18 13.65 -8.11
CA PRO A 122 13.10 14.32 -8.80
C PRO A 122 12.74 13.63 -10.14
N GLY A 123 11.46 13.42 -10.39
CA GLY A 123 10.93 12.71 -11.55
C GLY A 123 10.62 11.23 -11.28
N THR A 124 10.88 10.74 -10.06
CA THR A 124 10.48 9.40 -9.61
C THR A 124 8.95 9.22 -9.68
N ASN A 125 8.17 10.18 -9.18
CA ASN A 125 6.72 10.14 -9.27
C ASN A 125 6.25 10.02 -10.72
N PHE A 126 6.81 10.84 -11.62
CA PHE A 126 6.47 10.82 -13.04
C PHE A 126 6.79 9.46 -13.68
N ALA A 127 7.96 8.90 -13.40
CA ALA A 127 8.35 7.58 -13.90
C ALA A 127 7.40 6.48 -13.41
N ALA A 128 7.08 6.50 -12.11
CA ALA A 128 6.19 5.51 -11.48
C ALA A 128 4.78 5.54 -12.09
N VAL A 129 4.15 6.71 -12.20
CA VAL A 129 2.78 6.80 -12.72
C VAL A 129 2.67 6.50 -14.22
N ASN A 130 3.78 6.56 -14.97
CA ASN A 130 3.83 6.17 -16.39
C ASN A 130 4.07 4.67 -16.60
N SER A 131 4.53 3.94 -15.59
CA SER A 131 4.77 2.50 -15.69
C SER A 131 3.45 1.71 -15.66
N LYS A 132 3.32 0.73 -16.56
CA LYS A 132 2.18 -0.22 -16.59
C LYS A 132 2.33 -1.35 -15.56
N HIS A 133 3.48 -1.41 -14.91
CA HIS A 133 3.86 -2.47 -13.99
C HIS A 133 3.77 -2.04 -12.53
N VAL A 134 3.51 -0.75 -12.27
CA VAL A 134 3.33 -0.17 -10.93
C VAL A 134 1.85 -0.16 -10.55
N ASP A 135 1.54 -0.54 -9.31
CA ASP A 135 0.18 -0.48 -8.76
C ASP A 135 -0.03 0.74 -7.88
N ILE A 136 0.95 1.06 -7.03
CA ILE A 136 0.86 2.12 -6.03
C ILE A 136 2.08 3.03 -6.14
N LEU A 137 1.83 4.33 -6.22
CA LEU A 137 2.84 5.33 -5.94
C LEU A 137 2.73 5.66 -4.45
N ALA A 138 3.70 5.16 -3.68
CA ALA A 138 3.76 5.31 -2.23
C ALA A 138 4.08 6.76 -1.85
N HIS A 139 3.44 7.29 -0.81
CA HIS A 139 3.67 8.62 -0.20
C HIS A 139 4.25 9.68 -1.17
N PRO A 140 3.51 10.05 -2.23
CA PRO A 140 4.05 10.80 -3.39
C PRO A 140 4.40 12.27 -3.12
N GLY A 141 4.41 12.69 -1.87
CA GLY A 141 4.82 14.04 -1.48
C GLY A 141 3.95 15.13 -2.09
N LEU A 142 4.60 16.07 -2.75
CA LEU A 142 3.93 17.19 -3.44
C LEU A 142 3.65 16.84 -4.91
N ILE A 143 2.98 15.72 -5.13
CA ILE A 143 2.59 15.25 -6.47
C ILE A 143 1.94 16.35 -7.29
N THR A 144 2.30 16.44 -8.57
CA THR A 144 1.73 17.44 -9.48
C THR A 144 0.36 17.00 -10.03
N SER A 145 -0.41 17.96 -10.51
CA SER A 145 -1.70 17.70 -11.15
C SER A 145 -1.57 16.85 -12.43
N GLU A 146 -0.45 17.00 -13.16
CA GLU A 146 -0.13 16.18 -14.33
C GLU A 146 0.11 14.72 -13.95
N GLU A 147 0.94 14.46 -12.96
CA GLU A 147 1.22 13.12 -12.45
C GLU A 147 -0.03 12.44 -11.91
N ALA A 148 -0.86 13.16 -11.14
CA ALA A 148 -2.13 12.64 -10.64
C ALA A 148 -3.09 12.27 -11.78
N LYS A 149 -3.13 13.07 -12.86
CA LYS A 149 -3.91 12.78 -14.07
C LYS A 149 -3.41 11.54 -14.81
N ILE A 150 -2.09 11.37 -14.91
CA ILE A 150 -1.48 10.18 -15.52
C ILE A 150 -1.78 8.95 -14.66
N ALA A 151 -1.65 9.05 -13.33
CA ALA A 151 -2.01 7.96 -12.40
C ALA A 151 -3.47 7.53 -12.59
N ALA A 152 -4.41 8.48 -12.73
CA ALA A 152 -5.81 8.20 -13.01
C ALA A 152 -5.99 7.41 -14.32
N GLY A 153 -5.30 7.83 -15.39
CA GLY A 153 -5.38 7.21 -16.70
C GLY A 153 -4.79 5.79 -16.74
N ASN A 154 -3.71 5.57 -16.01
CA ASN A 154 -2.99 4.28 -15.96
C ASN A 154 -3.50 3.37 -14.84
N GLY A 155 -4.38 3.86 -13.96
CA GLY A 155 -4.94 3.09 -12.85
C GLY A 155 -3.93 2.79 -11.74
N VAL A 156 -2.91 3.64 -11.58
CA VAL A 156 -1.98 3.65 -10.45
C VAL A 156 -2.68 4.31 -9.26
N PHE A 157 -2.62 3.68 -8.10
CA PHE A 157 -3.17 4.25 -6.87
C PHE A 157 -2.17 5.24 -6.26
N LEU A 158 -2.70 6.35 -5.72
CA LEU A 158 -1.92 7.29 -4.94
C LEU A 158 -2.09 6.97 -3.45
N GLU A 159 -0.99 6.72 -2.75
CA GLU A 159 -1.05 6.36 -1.35
C GLU A 159 -1.37 7.54 -0.45
N ILE A 160 -2.21 7.28 0.54
CA ILE A 160 -2.39 8.06 1.76
C ILE A 160 -1.70 7.29 2.86
N SER A 161 -0.52 7.73 3.26
CA SER A 161 0.32 7.00 4.20
C SER A 161 -0.06 7.30 5.65
N ALA A 162 -0.08 6.25 6.49
CA ALA A 162 -0.24 6.43 7.94
C ALA A 162 1.10 6.63 8.67
N ARG A 163 2.24 6.50 7.97
CA ARG A 163 3.57 6.61 8.55
C ARG A 163 3.93 8.05 8.93
N LYS A 164 4.63 8.19 10.05
CA LYS A 164 5.16 9.48 10.50
C LYS A 164 6.05 10.12 9.44
N GLY A 165 5.84 11.41 9.19
CA GLY A 165 6.58 12.17 8.19
C GLY A 165 5.93 12.08 6.81
N HIS A 166 5.71 10.90 6.27
CA HIS A 166 5.06 10.71 4.96
C HIS A 166 3.63 11.24 4.95
N ALA A 167 2.92 11.11 6.06
CA ALA A 167 1.56 11.64 6.23
C ALA A 167 1.43 13.18 6.10
N PHE A 168 2.52 13.94 6.17
CA PHE A 168 2.47 15.41 6.12
C PHE A 168 1.90 15.95 4.81
N SER A 169 2.05 15.23 3.71
CA SER A 169 1.55 15.62 2.40
C SER A 169 0.20 15.00 2.02
N ASN A 170 -0.38 14.14 2.87
CA ASN A 170 -1.63 13.42 2.55
C ASN A 170 -2.75 14.33 2.06
N GLY A 171 -2.94 15.51 2.69
CA GLY A 171 -3.99 16.46 2.28
C GLY A 171 -3.77 17.01 0.87
N HIS A 172 -2.51 17.23 0.47
CA HIS A 172 -2.17 17.62 -0.89
C HIS A 172 -2.48 16.49 -1.88
N VAL A 173 -2.06 15.26 -1.56
CA VAL A 173 -2.31 14.08 -2.38
C VAL A 173 -3.81 13.85 -2.61
N VAL A 174 -4.62 13.92 -1.54
CA VAL A 174 -6.09 13.81 -1.64
C VAL A 174 -6.67 14.88 -2.55
N ASN A 175 -6.20 16.14 -2.43
CA ASN A 175 -6.68 17.23 -3.25
C ASN A 175 -6.35 17.03 -4.74
N GLU A 176 -5.11 16.67 -5.06
CA GLU A 176 -4.70 16.43 -6.45
C GLU A 176 -5.35 15.16 -7.03
N ALA A 177 -5.49 14.09 -6.24
CA ALA A 177 -6.23 12.89 -6.65
C ALA A 177 -7.69 13.22 -7.01
N ARG A 178 -8.38 13.96 -6.13
CA ARG A 178 -9.80 14.35 -6.35
C ARG A 178 -9.98 15.21 -7.59
N LYS A 179 -9.11 16.21 -7.80
CA LYS A 179 -9.17 17.08 -8.99
C LYS A 179 -9.01 16.32 -10.30
N ASN A 180 -8.16 15.30 -10.31
CA ASN A 180 -7.72 14.61 -11.52
C ASN A 180 -8.36 13.22 -11.69
N GLY A 181 -9.21 12.78 -10.74
CA GLY A 181 -9.89 11.49 -10.79
C GLY A 181 -9.00 10.30 -10.50
N ALA A 182 -7.83 10.50 -9.86
CA ALA A 182 -6.96 9.41 -9.43
C ALA A 182 -7.57 8.68 -8.21
N LYS A 183 -7.39 7.37 -8.16
CA LYS A 183 -7.80 6.58 -7.02
C LYS A 183 -6.75 6.66 -5.92
N THR A 184 -7.22 6.77 -4.69
CA THR A 184 -6.35 6.73 -3.51
C THR A 184 -6.48 5.38 -2.80
N ILE A 185 -5.44 4.98 -2.09
CA ILE A 185 -5.41 3.84 -1.17
C ILE A 185 -4.78 4.29 0.13
N LEU A 186 -5.15 3.68 1.25
CA LEU A 186 -4.56 4.02 2.54
C LEU A 186 -3.81 2.81 3.08
N ASP A 187 -2.52 2.98 3.29
CA ASP A 187 -1.61 1.93 3.76
C ASP A 187 -0.82 2.41 4.99
N SER A 188 -0.27 1.45 5.74
CA SER A 188 0.46 1.74 6.97
C SER A 188 1.88 2.22 6.73
N ASP A 189 2.54 1.64 5.73
CA ASP A 189 3.99 1.71 5.60
C ASP A 189 4.67 1.23 6.90
N ALA A 190 4.17 0.09 7.43
CA ALA A 190 4.56 -0.45 8.73
C ALA A 190 5.96 -1.02 8.69
N HIS A 191 6.80 -0.62 9.67
CA HIS A 191 8.15 -1.12 9.89
C HIS A 191 8.30 -1.82 11.24
N ALA A 192 7.31 -1.63 12.13
CA ALA A 192 7.27 -2.19 13.46
C ALA A 192 5.84 -2.63 13.83
N PRO A 193 5.66 -3.48 14.85
CA PRO A 193 4.34 -3.97 15.25
C PRO A 193 3.32 -2.88 15.54
N GLU A 194 3.76 -1.78 16.11
CA GLU A 194 2.94 -0.62 16.48
C GLU A 194 2.46 0.21 15.30
N ASP A 195 3.05 0.02 14.12
CA ASP A 195 2.67 0.73 12.89
C ASP A 195 1.47 0.06 12.20
N LEU A 196 1.17 -1.21 12.54
CA LEU A 196 0.04 -1.92 11.96
C LEU A 196 -1.28 -1.19 12.22
N LEU A 197 -2.06 -0.98 11.16
CA LEU A 197 -3.29 -0.23 11.20
C LEU A 197 -4.40 -0.95 11.99
N THR A 198 -5.12 -0.18 12.80
CA THR A 198 -6.50 -0.51 13.15
C THR A 198 -7.43 0.27 12.23
N ARG A 199 -8.65 -0.24 11.98
CA ARG A 199 -9.65 0.51 11.19
C ARG A 199 -9.93 1.89 11.81
N GLU A 200 -9.97 1.98 13.13
CA GLU A 200 -10.20 3.26 13.83
C GLU A 200 -9.08 4.26 13.51
N PHE A 201 -7.84 3.81 13.51
CA PHE A 201 -6.71 4.68 13.20
C PHE A 201 -6.68 5.04 11.70
N ALA A 202 -6.93 4.09 10.81
CA ALA A 202 -7.05 4.36 9.37
C ALA A 202 -8.13 5.43 9.07
N MET A 203 -9.29 5.35 9.73
CA MET A 203 -10.34 6.37 9.60
C MET A 203 -9.86 7.75 10.08
N LYS A 204 -9.11 7.83 11.18
CA LYS A 204 -8.56 9.10 11.68
C LYS A 204 -7.55 9.70 10.70
N VAL A 205 -6.67 8.87 10.12
CA VAL A 205 -5.71 9.29 9.10
C VAL A 205 -6.46 9.81 7.86
N ALA A 206 -7.45 9.06 7.37
CA ALA A 206 -8.24 9.45 6.22
C ALA A 206 -8.96 10.80 6.42
N LEU A 207 -9.66 10.97 7.54
CA LEU A 207 -10.35 12.22 7.88
C LEU A 207 -9.36 13.38 8.05
N GLY A 208 -8.20 13.13 8.68
CA GLY A 208 -7.12 14.10 8.82
C GLY A 208 -6.51 14.53 7.48
N ALA A 209 -6.49 13.64 6.50
CA ALA A 209 -6.09 13.93 5.12
C ALA A 209 -7.15 14.69 4.30
N GLY A 210 -8.36 14.88 4.83
CA GLY A 210 -9.45 15.58 4.14
C GLY A 210 -10.32 14.67 3.25
N ILE A 211 -10.29 13.36 3.48
CA ILE A 211 -11.28 12.43 2.92
C ILE A 211 -12.62 12.68 3.57
N LEU A 212 -13.67 12.81 2.77
CA LEU A 212 -15.02 13.05 3.28
C LEU A 212 -15.61 11.76 3.88
N SER A 213 -16.52 11.90 4.86
CA SER A 213 -17.11 10.76 5.55
C SER A 213 -17.80 9.76 4.61
N ASN A 214 -18.37 10.23 3.51
CA ASN A 214 -19.00 9.39 2.48
C ASN A 214 -17.99 8.75 1.50
N GLU A 215 -16.71 9.12 1.56
CA GLU A 215 -15.62 8.56 0.75
C GLU A 215 -14.83 7.48 1.51
N ILE A 216 -15.02 7.35 2.83
CA ILE A 216 -14.26 6.43 3.70
C ILE A 216 -14.37 4.97 3.21
N ASP A 217 -15.57 4.49 2.89
CA ASP A 217 -15.75 3.11 2.42
C ASP A 217 -15.14 2.90 1.03
N THR A 218 -15.07 3.96 0.21
CA THR A 218 -14.36 3.90 -1.07
C THR A 218 -12.86 3.72 -0.83
N LEU A 219 -12.27 4.50 0.07
CA LEU A 219 -10.85 4.44 0.38
C LEU A 219 -10.45 3.14 1.07
N LEU A 220 -11.20 2.70 2.09
CA LEU A 220 -10.80 1.60 2.97
C LEU A 220 -11.32 0.22 2.53
N GLU A 221 -12.27 0.14 1.58
CA GLU A 221 -12.84 -1.12 1.13
C GLU A 221 -12.92 -1.26 -0.39
N THR A 222 -13.55 -0.30 -1.09
CA THR A 222 -13.76 -0.44 -2.54
C THR A 222 -12.46 -0.41 -3.32
N ASN A 223 -11.58 0.55 -3.05
CA ASN A 223 -10.30 0.67 -3.73
C ASN A 223 -9.34 -0.50 -3.41
N PRO A 224 -9.18 -0.93 -2.14
CA PRO A 224 -8.47 -2.16 -1.79
C PRO A 224 -8.98 -3.39 -2.53
N ARG A 225 -10.30 -3.61 -2.59
CA ARG A 225 -10.88 -4.74 -3.33
C ARG A 225 -10.62 -4.64 -4.83
N ASN A 226 -10.63 -3.44 -5.41
CA ASN A 226 -10.28 -3.22 -6.80
C ASN A 226 -8.81 -3.60 -7.07
N LEU A 227 -7.89 -3.25 -6.18
CA LEU A 227 -6.50 -3.67 -6.29
C LEU A 227 -6.38 -5.19 -6.16
N LEU A 228 -7.02 -5.81 -5.17
CA LEU A 228 -7.02 -7.26 -5.00
C LEU A 228 -7.53 -8.00 -6.24
N SER A 229 -8.55 -7.47 -6.91
CA SER A 229 -9.08 -8.09 -8.13
C SER A 229 -8.07 -8.09 -9.29
N LYS A 230 -7.20 -7.07 -9.37
CA LYS A 230 -6.12 -7.02 -10.36
C LYS A 230 -5.00 -8.04 -10.06
N VAL A 231 -4.59 -8.14 -8.79
CA VAL A 231 -3.44 -8.96 -8.38
C VAL A 231 -3.78 -10.45 -8.22
N SER A 232 -5.05 -10.79 -8.10
CA SER A 232 -5.52 -12.18 -7.94
C SER A 232 -5.77 -12.90 -9.28
N VAL A 233 -5.74 -12.20 -10.41
CA VAL A 233 -5.86 -12.83 -11.73
C VAL A 233 -4.52 -13.49 -12.07
N PRO A 234 -4.49 -14.80 -12.42
CA PRO A 234 -3.29 -15.44 -12.96
C PRO A 234 -2.86 -14.70 -14.23
N GLN A 235 -1.66 -14.16 -14.24
CA GLN A 235 -1.04 -13.56 -15.43
C GLN A 235 -0.43 -14.66 -16.31
#